data_91fe1811a51e464fccdda39714801f9e
#
_entry.id   91fe1811a51e464fccdda39714801f9e
#
_cell.length_a   1.000
_cell.length_b   1.000
_cell.length_c   1.000
_cell.angle_alpha   90.00
_cell.angle_beta   90.00
_cell.angle_gamma   90.00
#
_symmetry.space_group_name_H-M   'P 1'
#
loop_
_entity.id
_entity.type
_entity.pdbx_description
1 polymer ?
#
loop_
_entity_poly.entity_id
_entity_poly.type
_entity_poly.pdbx_seq_one_letter_code
_entity_poly.pdbx_strand_id
1 'polypeptide(L)' 'MFIDYESPKTVSKTVWFNGETEDGKKFTLVANWDEWDDWTAEISNMMWDEEEGSEDEAQGIVHEFLSEMNG' A
#
# COMPACT_ATOMS: atom_id res chain seq x y z
N MET A 1 -15.87 4.84 -35.73
CA MET A 1 -15.55 4.78 -35.06
C MET A 1 -15.25 4.66 -34.21
N PHE A 2 -14.96 4.61 -33.78
CA PHE A 2 -14.48 4.54 -32.88
C PHE A 2 -14.22 4.19 -31.92
N ILE A 3 -13.79 4.00 -31.41
CA ILE A 3 -13.46 3.56 -30.53
C ILE A 3 -13.28 3.84 -29.50
N ASP A 4 -13.12 3.90 -29.03
CA ASP A 4 -12.78 4.14 -28.00
C ASP A 4 -12.21 3.56 -27.22
N TYR A 5 -11.82 3.33 -26.98
CA TYR A 5 -11.33 2.70 -26.19
C TYR A 5 -11.09 3.04 -25.15
N GLU A 6 -11.01 2.82 -24.60
CA GLU A 6 -10.73 3.04 -23.61
C GLU A 6 -9.75 2.77 -23.13
N SER A 7 -9.38 3.04 -22.87
CA SER A 7 -8.43 2.92 -22.30
C SER A 7 -8.04 1.93 -21.75
N PRO A 8 -7.27 1.62 -21.66
CA PRO A 8 -6.80 0.76 -21.17
C PRO A 8 -6.75 0.43 -20.24
N LYS A 9 -6.66 0.24 -20.10
CA LYS A 9 -6.56 -0.18 -19.38
C LYS A 9 -5.64 -0.27 -18.65
N THR A 10 -5.13 0.62 -18.30
CA THR A 10 -4.25 0.58 -17.29
C THR A 10 -4.90 0.07 -16.17
N VAL A 11 -4.37 -0.92 -15.73
CA VAL A 11 -4.96 -1.52 -14.61
C VAL A 11 -4.22 -1.01 -13.43
N SER A 12 -4.88 -0.24 -12.65
CA SER A 12 -4.33 0.20 -11.39
C SER A 12 -5.40 0.02 -10.33
N LYS A 13 -4.99 -0.22 -9.12
CA LYS A 13 -5.93 -0.40 -8.04
C LYS A 13 -5.32 0.08 -6.74
N THR A 14 -6.21 0.49 -5.84
CA THR A 14 -5.84 0.91 -4.51
C THR A 14 -6.44 -0.07 -3.53
N VAL A 15 -5.63 -0.57 -2.63
CA VAL A 15 -6.08 -1.59 -1.68
C VAL A 15 -5.68 -1.15 -0.29
N TRP A 16 -6.59 -1.35 0.67
CA TRP A 16 -6.32 -1.07 2.06
C TRP A 16 -5.98 -2.37 2.75
N PHE A 17 -4.84 -2.38 3.44
CA PHE A 17 -4.40 -3.54 4.18
C PHE A 17 -4.41 -3.22 5.66
N ASN A 18 -5.04 -4.08 6.45
CA ASN A 18 -5.05 -3.93 7.89
C ASN A 18 -4.03 -4.87 8.48
N GLY A 19 -3.26 -4.35 9.43
CA GLY A 19 -2.25 -5.16 10.05
C GLY A 19 -2.06 -4.79 11.51
N GLU A 20 -1.14 -5.49 12.14
CA GLU A 20 -0.85 -5.29 13.54
C GLU A 20 0.62 -5.54 13.78
N THR A 21 1.26 -4.66 14.55
CA THR A 21 2.66 -4.83 14.88
C THR A 21 2.80 -5.85 16.00
N GLU A 22 4.04 -6.22 16.26
CA GLU A 22 4.31 -7.15 17.35
C GLU A 22 3.91 -6.57 18.69
N ASP A 23 3.91 -5.26 18.79
CA ASP A 23 3.50 -4.57 20.00
C ASP A 23 2.00 -4.49 20.16
N GLY A 24 1.27 -4.92 19.16
CA GLY A 24 -0.18 -4.84 19.23
C GLY A 24 -0.77 -3.57 18.67
N LYS A 25 0.02 -2.75 17.99
CA LYS A 25 -0.48 -1.54 17.35
C LYS A 25 -1.11 -1.88 16.02
N LYS A 26 -2.33 -1.43 15.83
CA LYS A 26 -3.05 -1.73 14.61
C LYS A 26 -2.92 -0.58 13.63
N PHE A 27 -2.87 -0.92 12.35
CA PHE A 27 -2.68 0.09 11.32
C PHE A 27 -3.41 -0.31 10.05
N THR A 28 -3.61 0.69 9.19
CA THR A 28 -4.13 0.47 7.86
C THR A 28 -3.13 1.07 6.90
N LEU A 29 -2.69 0.26 5.96
CA LEU A 29 -1.75 0.68 4.93
C LEU A 29 -2.48 0.75 3.60
N VAL A 30 -2.41 1.90 2.95
CA VAL A 30 -3.03 2.07 1.64
C VAL A 30 -1.93 1.89 0.61
N ALA A 31 -2.10 0.91 -0.24
CA ALA A 31 -1.12 0.59 -1.26
C ALA A 31 -1.74 0.68 -2.63
N ASN A 32 -0.93 0.99 -3.61
CA ASN A 32 -1.37 1.10 -5.00
C ASN A 32 -0.61 0.08 -5.82
N TRP A 33 -1.29 -0.42 -6.84
CA TRP A 33 -0.69 -1.37 -7.75
C TRP A 33 -1.00 -0.95 -9.17
N ASP A 34 -0.02 -1.03 -10.04
CA ASP A 34 -0.28 -0.90 -11.47
C ASP A 34 0.69 -1.81 -12.20
N GLU A 35 0.46 -1.96 -13.49
CA GLU A 35 1.21 -2.95 -14.22
C GLU A 35 2.62 -2.49 -14.57
N TRP A 36 2.94 -1.22 -14.32
CA TRP A 36 4.27 -0.70 -14.60
C TRP A 36 5.16 -0.75 -13.38
N ASP A 37 4.59 -0.34 -12.23
CA ASP A 37 5.38 -0.15 -11.01
C ASP A 37 5.14 -1.23 -9.98
N ASP A 38 4.23 -2.16 -10.24
CA ASP A 38 3.82 -3.16 -9.26
C ASP A 38 3.26 -2.48 -8.01
N TRP A 39 3.55 -3.00 -6.85
CA TRP A 39 3.02 -2.43 -5.63
C TRP A 39 3.87 -1.26 -5.17
N THR A 40 3.21 -0.18 -4.80
CA THR A 40 3.88 0.97 -4.21
C THR A 40 3.11 1.37 -2.97
N ALA A 41 3.82 1.89 -1.99
CA ALA A 41 3.22 2.36 -0.76
C ALA A 41 4.17 3.36 -0.11
N GLU A 42 3.59 4.27 0.67
CA GLU A 42 4.38 5.30 1.36
C GLU A 42 3.89 5.40 2.78
N ILE A 43 4.77 5.85 3.66
CA ILE A 43 4.37 5.99 5.06
C ILE A 43 3.29 7.06 5.23
N SER A 44 3.21 8.02 4.33
CA SER A 44 2.17 9.03 4.39
C SER A 44 0.80 8.44 4.13
N ASN A 45 0.74 7.25 3.53
CA ASN A 45 -0.51 6.58 3.25
C ASN A 45 -0.85 5.53 4.28
N MET A 46 -0.15 5.55 5.39
CA MET A 46 -0.39 4.60 6.46
C MET A 46 -1.02 5.32 7.63
N MET A 47 -2.02 4.69 8.22
CA MET A 47 -2.72 5.28 9.34
C MET A 47 -2.68 4.33 10.52
N TRP A 48 -2.31 4.88 11.67
CA TRP A 48 -2.36 4.11 12.91
C TRP A 48 -3.77 4.19 13.46
N ASP A 49 -4.20 3.14 14.11
CA ASP A 49 -5.56 3.07 14.62
C ASP A 49 -5.65 3.80 15.95
N GLU A 50 -5.44 3.10 17.04
CA GLU A 50 -5.60 3.72 18.35
C GLU A 50 -4.29 4.27 18.89
N GLU A 51 -3.24 3.55 18.63
CA GLU A 51 -1.94 3.90 19.17
C GLU A 51 -0.97 4.14 18.03
N GLU A 52 -0.38 5.30 18.02
CA GLU A 52 0.49 5.70 16.94
C GLU A 52 1.89 5.17 17.14
N GLY A 53 2.44 4.54 16.13
CA GLY A 53 3.80 4.07 16.18
C GLY A 53 4.77 5.10 15.69
N SER A 54 6.06 4.77 15.71
CA SER A 54 7.08 5.69 15.27
C SER A 54 7.22 5.65 13.75
N GLU A 55 7.93 6.63 13.23
CA GLU A 55 8.20 6.67 11.81
C GLU A 55 9.06 5.50 11.38
N ASP A 56 9.99 5.09 12.24
CA ASP A 56 10.82 3.94 11.93
C ASP A 56 9.99 2.68 11.81
N GLU A 57 9.01 2.52 12.68
CA GLU A 57 8.12 1.38 12.59
C GLU A 57 7.33 1.41 11.29
N ALA A 58 6.83 2.60 10.93
CA ALA A 58 6.04 2.73 9.71
C ALA A 58 6.89 2.39 8.48
N GLN A 59 8.13 2.88 8.45
CA GLN A 59 9.00 2.59 7.33
C GLN A 59 9.30 1.11 7.22
N GLY A 60 9.51 0.47 8.36
CA GLY A 60 9.76 -0.97 8.36
C GLY A 60 8.59 -1.76 7.83
N ILE A 61 7.38 -1.35 8.21
CA ILE A 61 6.18 -2.01 7.76
C ILE A 61 6.01 -1.86 6.25
N VAL A 62 6.19 -0.63 5.74
CA VAL A 62 6.06 -0.39 4.32
C VAL A 62 7.11 -1.18 3.55
N HIS A 63 8.34 -1.17 4.03
CA HIS A 63 9.42 -1.89 3.37
C HIS A 63 9.14 -3.38 3.31
N GLU A 64 8.70 -3.94 4.42
CA GLU A 64 8.43 -5.37 4.47
C GLU A 64 7.25 -5.72 3.57
N PHE A 65 6.23 -4.87 3.56
CA PHE A 65 5.08 -5.09 2.70
C PHE A 65 5.51 -5.14 1.24
N LEU A 66 6.28 -4.16 0.80
CA LEU A 66 6.69 -4.10 -0.60
C LEU A 66 7.62 -5.26 -0.95
N SER A 67 8.45 -5.66 -0.01
CA SER A 67 9.34 -6.77 -0.24
C SER A 67 8.56 -8.06 -0.47
N GLU A 68 7.49 -8.27 0.28
CA GLU A 68 6.69 -9.46 0.12
C GLU A 68 5.84 -9.42 -1.13
N MET A 69 5.27 -8.26 -1.44
CA MET A 69 4.35 -8.18 -2.57
C MET A 69 5.06 -8.17 -3.91
N ASN A 70 6.24 -7.58 -3.95
CA ASN A 70 6.98 -7.47 -5.21
C ASN A 70 8.12 -8.48 -5.32
N GLY A 71 8.41 -9.13 -4.25
CA GLY A 71 9.49 -10.09 -4.24
C GLY A 71 8.99 -11.46 -4.52
#